data_ae5294a16f7df4f3944bc4fc1ff6a555
#
_entry.id   ae5294a16f7df4f3944bc4fc1ff6a555
#
_cell.length_a   1.000
_cell.length_b   1.000
_cell.length_c   1.000
_cell.angle_alpha   90.00
_cell.angle_beta   90.00
_cell.angle_gamma   90.00
#
_symmetry.space_group_name_H-M   'P 1'
#
loop_
_entity.id
_entity.type
_entity.pdbx_description
1 polymer ?
#
loop_
_entity_poly.entity_id
_entity_poly.type
_entity_poly.pdbx_seq_one_letter_code
_entity_poly.pdbx_strand_id
1 'polypeptide(L)'
;YFADVLCDADVDALVFDSFSNPDAKMIEERLFPFIEKIQSAHPDIPLIFQQTIYRERRNFDLNTEKVENAKQEMAAKLMKEACKKYKNVYFIQTNATDELHETSVDGTHPGDYGYTLWAKSIEKPLLKILRKYGIK
;
A
#
# COMPACT_ATOMS: atom_id res chain seq x y z
N TYR A 1 -12.34 -13.94 -2.58
CA TYR A 1 -11.46 -14.83 -3.37
C TYR A 1 -9.97 -14.54 -3.14
N PHE A 2 -9.47 -13.31 -3.39
CA PHE A 2 -8.05 -13.00 -3.19
C PHE A 2 -7.57 -13.21 -1.74
N ALA A 3 -8.34 -12.74 -0.77
CA ALA A 3 -8.05 -12.98 0.64
C ALA A 3 -8.08 -14.47 1.01
N ASP A 4 -8.93 -15.29 0.36
CA ASP A 4 -8.98 -16.74 0.62
C ASP A 4 -7.67 -17.42 0.26
N VAL A 5 -7.13 -17.11 -0.93
CA VAL A 5 -5.84 -17.64 -1.39
C VAL A 5 -4.70 -17.23 -0.46
N LEU A 6 -4.72 -15.99 0.03
CA LEU A 6 -3.68 -15.52 0.96
C LEU A 6 -3.75 -16.18 2.34
N CYS A 7 -4.95 -16.58 2.78
CA CYS A 7 -5.09 -17.31 4.05
C CYS A 7 -4.43 -18.69 4.04
N ASP A 8 -4.32 -19.30 2.87
CA ASP A 8 -3.71 -20.64 2.69
C ASP A 8 -2.20 -20.55 2.34
N ALA A 9 -1.64 -19.37 2.22
CA ALA A 9 -0.26 -19.17 1.82
C ALA A 9 0.71 -19.43 2.99
N ASP A 10 1.75 -20.24 2.76
CA ASP A 10 2.86 -20.44 3.71
C ASP A 10 3.89 -19.33 3.52
N VAL A 11 3.80 -18.30 4.35
CA VAL A 11 4.60 -17.07 4.19
C VAL A 11 5.04 -16.49 5.54
N ASP A 12 6.19 -15.83 5.56
CA ASP A 12 6.74 -15.15 6.73
C ASP A 12 6.28 -13.68 6.84
N ALA A 13 5.82 -13.09 5.74
CA ALA A 13 5.31 -11.71 5.67
C ALA A 13 4.41 -11.53 4.45
N LEU A 14 3.45 -10.61 4.55
CA LEU A 14 2.64 -10.18 3.41
C LEU A 14 2.85 -8.68 3.16
N VAL A 15 3.27 -8.33 1.95
CA VAL A 15 3.49 -6.94 1.51
C VAL A 15 2.50 -6.61 0.40
N PHE A 16 1.69 -5.57 0.60
CA PHE A 16 0.58 -5.23 -0.28
C PHE A 16 0.77 -3.88 -0.98
N ASP A 17 0.67 -3.87 -2.29
CA ASP A 17 0.32 -2.69 -3.10
C ASP A 17 -1.17 -2.75 -3.45
N SER A 18 -2.02 -2.60 -2.45
CA SER A 18 -3.47 -2.81 -2.60
C SER A 18 -4.26 -1.55 -2.93
N PHE A 19 -3.64 -0.37 -2.91
CA PHE A 19 -4.36 0.90 -3.11
C PHE A 19 -4.25 1.47 -4.52
N SER A 20 -3.54 0.81 -5.41
CA SER A 20 -3.34 1.29 -6.79
C SER A 20 -4.62 1.26 -7.63
N ASN A 21 -5.46 0.25 -7.49
CA ASN A 21 -6.62 0.02 -8.36
C ASN A 21 -7.99 0.37 -7.76
N PRO A 22 -8.26 0.21 -6.45
CA PRO A 22 -9.57 0.54 -5.89
C PRO A 22 -9.79 2.04 -5.81
N ASP A 23 -11.05 2.47 -5.87
CA ASP A 23 -11.46 3.83 -5.51
C ASP A 23 -11.64 3.97 -3.99
N ALA A 24 -11.91 5.20 -3.52
CA ALA A 24 -12.08 5.49 -2.10
C ALA A 24 -13.23 4.68 -1.45
N LYS A 25 -14.34 4.47 -2.16
CA LYS A 25 -15.48 3.71 -1.68
C LYS A 25 -15.13 2.22 -1.53
N MET A 26 -14.46 1.65 -2.50
CA MET A 26 -14.00 0.25 -2.41
C MET A 26 -13.02 0.05 -1.25
N ILE A 27 -12.14 1.03 -1.00
CA ILE A 27 -11.22 0.98 0.15
C ILE A 27 -12.03 1.02 1.45
N GLU A 28 -12.99 1.94 1.58
CA GLU A 28 -13.83 2.07 2.76
C GLU A 28 -14.61 0.78 3.06
N GLU A 29 -15.21 0.18 2.05
CA GLU A 29 -16.04 -1.02 2.21
C GLU A 29 -15.25 -2.30 2.47
N ARG A 30 -14.02 -2.42 1.93
CA ARG A 30 -13.32 -3.71 1.82
C ARG A 30 -12.06 -3.84 2.66
N LEU A 31 -11.43 -2.74 3.06
CA LEU A 31 -10.12 -2.81 3.71
C LEU A 31 -10.18 -3.58 5.04
N PHE A 32 -11.10 -3.23 5.95
CA PHE A 32 -11.20 -3.91 7.23
C PHE A 32 -11.61 -5.38 7.10
N PRO A 33 -12.65 -5.76 6.33
CA PRO A 33 -12.95 -7.17 6.09
C PRO A 33 -11.78 -7.97 5.50
N PHE A 34 -10.99 -7.35 4.60
CA PHE A 34 -9.80 -7.95 4.04
C PHE A 34 -8.72 -8.19 5.10
N ILE A 35 -8.39 -7.17 5.90
CA ILE A 35 -7.41 -7.26 6.97
C ILE A 35 -7.85 -8.31 8.01
N GLU A 36 -9.09 -8.27 8.45
CA GLU A 36 -9.63 -9.19 9.48
C GLU A 36 -9.54 -10.65 9.05
N LYS A 37 -9.85 -10.91 7.79
CA LYS A 37 -9.75 -12.26 7.25
C LYS A 37 -8.32 -12.78 7.24
N ILE A 38 -7.38 -12.00 6.73
CA ILE A 38 -5.96 -12.39 6.68
C ILE A 38 -5.36 -12.44 8.09
N GLN A 39 -5.69 -11.48 8.95
CA GLN A 39 -5.26 -11.45 10.34
C GLN A 39 -5.67 -12.71 11.11
N SER A 40 -6.87 -13.24 10.83
CA SER A 40 -7.36 -14.46 11.48
C SER A 40 -6.57 -15.71 11.05
N ALA A 41 -6.08 -15.74 9.80
CA ALA A 41 -5.25 -16.83 9.29
C ALA A 41 -3.77 -16.68 9.66
N HIS A 42 -3.29 -15.44 9.72
CA HIS A 42 -1.88 -15.08 9.94
C HIS A 42 -1.72 -14.08 11.10
N PRO A 43 -2.00 -14.47 12.36
CA PRO A 43 -1.97 -13.55 13.50
C PRO A 43 -0.56 -13.05 13.87
N ASP A 44 0.48 -13.80 13.51
CA ASP A 44 1.84 -13.61 13.99
C ASP A 44 2.81 -13.04 12.96
N ILE A 45 2.43 -12.98 11.67
CA ILE A 45 3.28 -12.40 10.62
C ILE A 45 2.93 -10.94 10.34
N PRO A 46 3.87 -10.13 9.83
CA PRO A 46 3.59 -8.73 9.48
C PRO A 46 2.74 -8.63 8.21
N LEU A 47 1.67 -7.85 8.29
CA LEU A 47 0.84 -7.42 7.17
C LEU A 47 1.20 -5.98 6.84
N ILE A 48 1.92 -5.76 5.74
CA ILE A 48 2.54 -4.48 5.41
C ILE A 48 1.86 -3.90 4.17
N PHE A 49 1.13 -2.83 4.36
CA PHE A 49 0.45 -2.10 3.28
C PHE A 49 1.30 -0.92 2.84
N GLN A 50 1.34 -0.67 1.53
CA GLN A 50 2.04 0.47 0.94
C GLN A 50 1.04 1.48 0.42
N GLN A 51 1.35 2.76 0.59
CA GLN A 51 0.65 3.83 -0.11
C GLN A 51 0.96 3.73 -1.61
N THR A 52 -0.05 3.96 -2.43
CA THR A 52 0.15 4.12 -3.88
C THR A 52 1.09 5.29 -4.16
N ILE A 53 1.99 5.09 -5.10
CA ILE A 53 2.86 6.16 -5.60
C ILE A 53 2.05 7.27 -6.28
N TYR A 54 2.65 8.45 -6.38
CA TYR A 54 2.04 9.57 -7.10
C TYR A 54 1.89 9.23 -8.58
N ARG A 55 0.70 9.43 -9.13
CA ARG A 55 0.41 9.25 -10.55
C ARG A 55 0.54 10.60 -11.25
N GLU A 56 1.53 10.76 -12.11
CA GLU A 56 1.85 12.02 -12.79
C GLU A 56 0.71 12.55 -13.66
N ARG A 57 -0.18 11.68 -14.12
CA ARG A 57 -1.41 12.07 -14.84
C ARG A 57 -2.24 13.10 -14.05
N ARG A 58 -2.13 13.13 -12.73
CA ARG A 58 -2.78 14.11 -11.83
C ARG A 58 -2.39 15.55 -12.21
N ASN A 59 -1.19 15.76 -12.74
CA ASN A 59 -0.70 17.10 -13.14
C ASN A 59 -1.47 17.68 -14.31
N PHE A 60 -2.15 16.85 -15.09
CA PHE A 60 -2.80 17.24 -16.35
C PHE A 60 -4.31 16.96 -16.36
N ASP A 61 -4.84 16.28 -15.33
CA ASP A 61 -6.25 15.87 -15.24
C ASP A 61 -6.79 16.09 -13.84
N LEU A 62 -7.59 17.15 -13.68
CA LEU A 62 -8.22 17.50 -12.39
C LEU A 62 -9.18 16.42 -11.85
N ASN A 63 -9.79 15.62 -12.72
CA ASN A 63 -10.62 14.51 -12.26
C ASN A 63 -9.76 13.41 -11.67
N THR A 64 -8.66 13.05 -12.33
CA THR A 64 -7.69 12.11 -11.79
C THR A 64 -7.12 12.62 -10.47
N GLU A 65 -6.74 13.91 -10.38
CA GLU A 65 -6.25 14.53 -9.14
C GLU A 65 -7.26 14.35 -7.99
N LYS A 66 -8.53 14.69 -8.22
CA LYS A 66 -9.59 14.57 -7.22
C LYS A 66 -9.81 13.13 -6.77
N VAL A 67 -9.84 12.18 -7.70
CA VAL A 67 -10.07 10.76 -7.41
C VAL A 67 -8.89 10.17 -6.63
N GLU A 68 -7.66 10.45 -7.05
CA GLU A 68 -6.46 9.94 -6.40
C GLU A 68 -6.27 10.53 -4.99
N ASN A 69 -6.58 11.81 -4.78
CA ASN A 69 -6.56 12.43 -3.45
C ASN A 69 -7.57 11.75 -2.52
N ALA A 70 -8.82 11.62 -2.95
CA ALA A 70 -9.85 10.97 -2.13
C ALA A 70 -9.46 9.53 -1.75
N LYS A 71 -8.86 8.79 -2.69
CA LYS A 71 -8.36 7.44 -2.47
C LYS A 71 -7.23 7.41 -1.45
N GLN A 72 -6.23 8.27 -1.60
CA GLN A 72 -5.08 8.34 -0.68
C GLN A 72 -5.48 8.76 0.74
N GLU A 73 -6.38 9.73 0.86
CA GLU A 73 -6.91 10.17 2.16
C GLU A 73 -7.69 9.05 2.86
N MET A 74 -8.55 8.34 2.12
CA MET A 74 -9.31 7.21 2.66
C MET A 74 -8.37 6.08 3.11
N ALA A 75 -7.41 5.70 2.27
CA ALA A 75 -6.43 4.68 2.63
C ALA A 75 -5.63 5.07 3.87
N ALA A 76 -5.11 6.29 3.94
CA ALA A 76 -4.33 6.78 5.08
C ALA A 76 -5.17 6.80 6.38
N LYS A 77 -6.42 7.26 6.31
CA LYS A 77 -7.36 7.28 7.44
C LYS A 77 -7.58 5.87 7.98
N LEU A 78 -8.00 4.94 7.14
CA LEU A 78 -8.36 3.59 7.55
C LEU A 78 -7.12 2.78 7.98
N MET A 79 -5.98 2.94 7.31
CA MET A 79 -4.74 2.29 7.71
C MET A 79 -4.23 2.80 9.06
N LYS A 80 -4.41 4.08 9.39
CA LYS A 80 -4.11 4.61 10.72
C LYS A 80 -4.95 3.93 11.82
N GLU A 81 -6.20 3.63 11.53
CA GLU A 81 -7.10 2.90 12.44
C GLU A 81 -6.69 1.41 12.53
N ALA A 82 -6.41 0.77 11.40
CA ALA A 82 -5.98 -0.62 11.35
C ALA A 82 -4.66 -0.87 12.11
N CYS A 83 -3.67 0.00 11.93
CA CYS A 83 -2.39 -0.08 12.66
C CYS A 83 -2.54 0.12 14.17
N LYS A 84 -3.60 0.81 14.65
CA LYS A 84 -3.90 0.91 16.08
C LYS A 84 -4.62 -0.33 16.61
N LYS A 85 -5.48 -0.93 15.78
CA LYS A 85 -6.29 -2.10 16.13
C LYS A 85 -5.47 -3.39 16.15
N TYR A 86 -4.55 -3.55 15.21
CA TYR A 86 -3.78 -4.78 15.00
C TYR A 86 -2.27 -4.55 15.16
N LYS A 87 -1.61 -5.33 16.01
CA LYS A 87 -0.19 -5.18 16.35
C LYS A 87 0.76 -5.48 15.19
N ASN A 88 0.36 -6.33 14.27
CA ASN A 88 1.17 -6.79 13.13
C ASN A 88 0.75 -6.16 11.80
N VAL A 89 -0.15 -5.17 11.81
CA VAL A 89 -0.53 -4.40 10.62
C VAL A 89 0.29 -3.11 10.56
N TYR A 90 0.90 -2.86 9.41
CA TYR A 90 1.78 -1.71 9.16
C TYR A 90 1.37 -0.99 7.89
N PHE A 91 1.60 0.32 7.88
CA PHE A 91 1.40 1.14 6.70
C PHE A 91 2.66 1.93 6.38
N ILE A 92 3.22 1.73 5.18
CA ILE A 92 4.36 2.47 4.66
C ILE A 92 3.83 3.54 3.72
N GLN A 93 4.00 4.80 4.12
CA GLN A 93 3.77 5.94 3.24
C GLN A 93 5.03 6.15 2.40
N THR A 94 4.86 6.18 1.09
CA THR A 94 5.94 6.48 0.14
C THR A 94 5.77 7.91 -0.38
N ASN A 95 6.89 8.58 -0.58
CA ASN A 95 7.01 9.87 -1.27
C ASN A 95 8.06 9.79 -2.38
N ALA A 96 8.24 8.61 -2.95
CA ALA A 96 9.21 8.34 -3.99
C ALA A 96 8.97 9.14 -5.26
N THR A 97 7.71 9.48 -5.51
CA THR A 97 7.26 10.19 -6.71
C THR A 97 6.33 11.32 -6.31
N ASP A 98 6.41 12.43 -6.99
CA ASP A 98 5.59 13.63 -6.84
C ASP A 98 5.42 14.33 -8.19
N GLU A 99 4.83 15.52 -8.19
CA GLU A 99 4.61 16.34 -9.38
C GLU A 99 5.88 16.81 -10.09
N LEU A 100 7.04 16.69 -9.46
CA LEU A 100 8.33 17.16 -9.98
C LEU A 100 9.14 16.07 -10.69
N HIS A 101 8.72 14.80 -10.59
CA HIS A 101 9.46 13.65 -11.09
C HIS A 101 8.77 13.00 -12.30
N GLU A 102 9.49 12.89 -13.39
CA GLU A 102 9.08 12.10 -14.57
C GLU A 102 9.39 10.62 -14.34
N THR A 103 8.50 9.93 -13.65
CA THR A 103 8.73 8.55 -13.19
C THR A 103 7.83 7.51 -13.84
N SER A 104 6.87 7.95 -14.65
CA SER A 104 5.90 7.06 -15.28
C SER A 104 6.08 6.99 -16.80
N VAL A 105 5.58 5.90 -17.42
CA VAL A 105 5.60 5.72 -18.87
C VAL A 105 4.34 6.28 -19.55
N ASP A 106 3.24 6.40 -18.83
CA ASP A 106 1.92 6.82 -19.33
C ASP A 106 1.16 7.75 -18.36
N GLY A 107 1.87 8.31 -17.40
CA GLY A 107 1.29 9.13 -16.34
C GLY A 107 0.69 8.31 -15.17
N THR A 108 0.69 6.98 -15.26
CA THR A 108 0.07 6.07 -14.27
C THR A 108 1.02 4.96 -13.80
N HIS A 109 1.69 4.30 -14.75
CA HIS A 109 2.55 3.15 -14.47
C HIS A 109 4.02 3.59 -14.41
N PRO A 110 4.74 3.23 -13.34
CA PRO A 110 6.15 3.59 -13.21
C PRO A 110 7.01 3.00 -14.34
N GLY A 111 7.95 3.78 -14.83
CA GLY A 111 9.09 3.29 -15.60
C GLY A 111 10.18 2.76 -14.68
N ASP A 112 11.33 2.32 -15.25
CA ASP A 112 12.47 1.79 -14.49
C ASP A 112 12.95 2.75 -13.39
N TYR A 113 13.01 4.03 -13.72
CA TYR A 113 13.38 5.07 -12.75
C TYR A 113 12.34 5.20 -11.64
N GLY A 114 11.06 5.19 -11.97
CA GLY A 114 9.96 5.23 -11.01
C GLY A 114 10.00 4.05 -10.05
N TYR A 115 10.18 2.83 -10.54
CA TYR A 115 10.35 1.64 -9.70
C TYR A 115 11.59 1.72 -8.82
N THR A 116 12.70 2.26 -9.33
CA THR A 116 13.92 2.46 -8.54
C THR A 116 13.69 3.42 -7.38
N LEU A 117 13.01 4.54 -7.61
CA LEU A 117 12.67 5.48 -6.54
C LEU A 117 11.71 4.87 -5.53
N TRP A 118 10.69 4.15 -6.01
CA TRP A 118 9.74 3.48 -5.14
C TRP A 118 10.43 2.46 -4.24
N ALA A 119 11.23 1.57 -4.80
CA ALA A 119 11.99 0.59 -4.02
C ALA A 119 12.87 1.26 -2.95
N LYS A 120 13.62 2.31 -3.30
CA LYS A 120 14.43 3.07 -2.34
C LYS A 120 13.60 3.72 -1.23
N SER A 121 12.39 4.19 -1.53
CA SER A 121 11.53 4.87 -0.54
C SER A 121 11.00 3.91 0.51
N ILE A 122 10.71 2.66 0.13
CA ILE A 122 10.14 1.65 1.02
C ILE A 122 11.18 0.77 1.71
N GLU A 123 12.41 0.68 1.20
CA GLU A 123 13.45 -0.23 1.69
C GLU A 123 13.68 -0.12 3.20
N LYS A 124 14.03 1.07 3.68
CA LYS A 124 14.35 1.27 5.11
C LYS A 124 13.17 0.95 6.03
N PRO A 125 11.94 1.51 5.82
CA PRO A 125 10.81 1.20 6.67
C PRO A 125 10.41 -0.27 6.58
N LEU A 126 10.47 -0.89 5.39
CA LEU A 126 10.17 -2.30 5.19
C LEU A 126 11.14 -3.18 5.99
N LEU A 127 12.44 -3.01 5.81
CA LEU A 127 13.46 -3.76 6.55
C LEU A 127 13.34 -3.58 8.07
N LYS A 128 12.99 -2.37 8.54
CA LYS A 128 12.77 -2.11 9.97
C LYS A 128 11.59 -2.94 10.51
N ILE A 129 10.53 -3.13 9.73
CA ILE A 129 9.39 -3.97 10.11
C ILE A 129 9.79 -5.44 10.10
N LEU A 130 10.36 -5.94 9.00
CA LEU A 130 10.73 -7.35 8.82
C LEU A 130 11.68 -7.84 9.93
N ARG A 131 12.66 -7.03 10.30
CA ARG A 131 13.60 -7.35 11.40
C ARG A 131 12.94 -7.56 12.76
N LYS A 132 11.78 -6.95 13.04
CA LYS A 132 11.03 -7.19 14.28
C LYS A 132 10.50 -8.62 14.36
N TYR A 133 10.36 -9.26 13.20
CA TYR A 133 9.87 -10.64 13.05
C TYR A 133 11.01 -11.64 12.75
N GLY A 134 12.28 -11.21 12.89
CA GLY A 134 13.43 -12.06 12.62
C GLY A 134 13.74 -12.31 11.15
N ILE A 135 13.04 -11.62 10.25
CA ILE A 135 13.24 -11.72 8.80
C ILE A 135 14.40 -10.80 8.41
N LYS A 136 15.40 -11.34 7.67
CA LYS A 136 16.64 -10.65 7.28
C LYS A 136 16.59 -10.19 5.83
#